data_6d7803eff3abbeaf678e209b32d5a4af
#
_entry.id   6d7803eff3abbeaf678e209b32d5a4af
#
_cell.length_a   1.000
_cell.length_b   1.000
_cell.length_c   1.000
_cell.angle_alpha   90.00
_cell.angle_beta   90.00
_cell.angle_gamma   90.00
#
_symmetry.space_group_name_H-M   'P 1'
#
loop_
_entity.id
_entity.type
_entity.pdbx_description
1 polymer ?
#
loop_
_entity_poly.entity_id
_entity_poly.type
_entity_poly.pdbx_seq_one_letter_code
_entity_poly.pdbx_strand_id
1 'polypeptide(L)'
;MTKPVCIATMMAAAFVSISSSTAVGHGAPEVLLTVMNPRGEIAPPPLVAPRPRLSDLSGKRIGIYWNGKAGGNHFWNVIGQLLKEKLPNATVLRYDGAYDLGDPLAVRISGEVDAFLYGVGD
;
A
#
# COMPACT_ATOMS: atom_id res chain seq x y z
N MET A 1 -99.63 -50.67 -6.71
CA MET A 1 -99.77 -49.32 -6.17
C MET A 1 -98.53 -49.02 -5.38
N THR A 2 -97.50 -48.53 -5.96
CA THR A 2 -96.22 -48.24 -5.39
C THR A 2 -95.78 -46.83 -5.71
N LYS A 3 -95.62 -46.00 -4.74
CA LYS A 3 -95.25 -44.61 -4.86
C LYS A 3 -93.71 -44.53 -5.03
N PRO A 4 -93.19 -43.65 -5.92
CA PRO A 4 -91.77 -43.46 -5.97
C PRO A 4 -91.27 -42.50 -4.91
N VAL A 5 -90.15 -42.86 -4.25
CA VAL A 5 -89.42 -42.01 -3.31
C VAL A 5 -88.47 -41.16 -4.13
N CYS A 6 -88.64 -39.84 -4.04
CA CYS A 6 -87.66 -38.88 -4.54
C CYS A 6 -86.49 -38.80 -3.57
N ILE A 7 -85.31 -39.21 -4.03
CA ILE A 7 -84.06 -39.01 -3.28
C ILE A 7 -83.49 -37.65 -3.80
N ALA A 8 -83.59 -36.64 -2.99
CA ALA A 8 -82.88 -35.37 -3.28
C ALA A 8 -81.43 -35.49 -2.89
N THR A 9 -80.57 -35.51 -3.89
CA THR A 9 -79.15 -35.54 -3.70
C THR A 9 -78.68 -34.10 -3.44
N MET A 10 -78.37 -33.80 -2.17
CA MET A 10 -77.69 -32.55 -1.83
C MET A 10 -76.22 -32.63 -2.23
N MET A 11 -75.80 -31.93 -3.25
CA MET A 11 -74.38 -31.66 -3.56
C MET A 11 -73.88 -30.57 -2.61
N ALA A 12 -73.08 -30.98 -1.64
CA ALA A 12 -72.34 -30.04 -0.81
C ALA A 12 -71.13 -29.54 -1.62
N ALA A 13 -71.16 -28.32 -2.10
CA ALA A 13 -70.02 -27.63 -2.70
C ALA A 13 -69.03 -27.27 -1.60
N ALA A 14 -67.91 -27.98 -1.51
CA ALA A 14 -66.81 -27.62 -0.64
C ALA A 14 -66.08 -26.43 -1.28
N PHE A 15 -66.22 -25.24 -0.73
CA PHE A 15 -65.38 -24.09 -1.04
C PHE A 15 -64.00 -24.30 -0.41
N VAL A 16 -63.01 -24.67 -1.20
CA VAL A 16 -61.63 -24.63 -0.79
C VAL A 16 -61.15 -23.19 -0.86
N SER A 17 -61.08 -22.55 0.27
CA SER A 17 -60.47 -21.22 0.39
C SER A 17 -58.94 -21.38 0.28
N ILE A 18 -58.37 -21.05 -0.85
CA ILE A 18 -56.94 -20.95 -1.02
C ILE A 18 -56.50 -19.64 -0.37
N SER A 19 -56.05 -19.72 0.89
CA SER A 19 -55.41 -18.59 1.54
C SER A 19 -54.03 -18.39 0.89
N SER A 20 -53.91 -17.38 0.01
CA SER A 20 -52.63 -16.93 -0.51
C SER A 20 -51.89 -16.25 0.63
N SER A 21 -51.04 -16.97 1.30
CA SER A 21 -50.06 -16.39 2.20
C SER A 21 -49.05 -15.62 1.36
N THR A 22 -49.19 -14.30 1.33
CA THR A 22 -48.13 -13.42 0.87
C THR A 22 -46.98 -13.59 1.81
N ALA A 23 -45.96 -14.35 1.37
CA ALA A 23 -44.67 -14.37 2.05
C ALA A 23 -44.11 -12.95 1.97
N VAL A 24 -44.16 -12.23 3.07
CA VAL A 24 -43.39 -11.01 3.23
C VAL A 24 -41.93 -11.45 3.19
N GLY A 25 -41.33 -11.34 2.02
CA GLY A 25 -39.91 -11.52 1.88
C GLY A 25 -39.23 -10.48 2.79
N HIS A 26 -38.69 -10.95 3.91
CA HIS A 26 -37.73 -10.17 4.65
C HIS A 26 -36.55 -10.01 3.68
N GLY A 27 -36.51 -8.88 2.99
CA GLY A 27 -35.31 -8.49 2.24
C GLY A 27 -34.16 -8.57 3.21
N ALA A 28 -33.17 -9.41 2.90
CA ALA A 28 -31.95 -9.40 3.67
C ALA A 28 -31.45 -7.94 3.73
N PRO A 29 -31.00 -7.46 4.88
CA PRO A 29 -30.48 -6.11 4.97
C PRO A 29 -29.43 -5.93 3.86
N GLU A 30 -29.59 -4.88 3.07
CA GLU A 30 -28.62 -4.55 2.03
C GLU A 30 -27.27 -4.30 2.70
N VAL A 31 -26.33 -5.22 2.49
CA VAL A 31 -24.96 -5.07 3.01
C VAL A 31 -24.22 -4.14 2.08
N LEU A 32 -24.13 -2.89 2.47
CA LEU A 32 -23.28 -1.92 1.76
C LEU A 32 -21.85 -2.14 2.16
N LEU A 33 -21.05 -2.71 1.26
CA LEU A 33 -19.61 -2.86 1.43
C LEU A 33 -18.92 -1.62 0.87
N THR A 34 -18.32 -0.84 1.74
CA THR A 34 -17.47 0.26 1.34
C THR A 34 -16.05 -0.25 1.16
N VAL A 35 -15.58 -0.28 -0.08
CA VAL A 35 -14.18 -0.58 -0.37
C VAL A 35 -13.34 0.61 0.06
N MET A 36 -12.61 0.45 1.15
CA MET A 36 -11.66 1.47 1.58
C MET A 36 -10.42 1.45 0.67
N ASN A 37 -9.90 2.63 0.36
CA ASN A 37 -8.65 2.72 -0.38
C ASN A 37 -7.54 2.04 0.43
N PRO A 38 -6.91 0.95 -0.06
CA PRO A 38 -5.90 0.23 0.69
C PRO A 38 -4.64 1.07 0.96
N ARG A 39 -4.45 2.16 0.22
CA ARG A 39 -3.35 3.11 0.46
C ARG A 39 -3.62 4.07 1.62
N GLY A 40 -4.87 4.15 2.10
CA GLY A 40 -5.29 5.16 3.06
C GLY A 40 -5.22 6.58 2.48
N GLU A 41 -5.77 7.53 3.19
CA GLU A 41 -5.51 8.95 2.96
C GLU A 41 -4.41 9.39 3.92
N ILE A 42 -3.16 9.13 3.54
CA ILE A 42 -2.03 9.70 4.24
C ILE A 42 -1.86 11.10 3.68
N ALA A 43 -2.02 12.09 4.55
CA ALA A 43 -1.68 13.46 4.17
C ALA A 43 -0.26 13.46 3.58
N PRO A 44 -0.05 13.94 2.36
CA PRO A 44 1.27 13.96 1.78
C PRO A 44 2.20 14.73 2.72
N PRO A 45 3.40 14.20 3.01
CA PRO A 45 4.36 14.95 3.80
C PRO A 45 4.59 16.31 3.14
N PRO A 46 4.89 17.35 3.93
CA PRO A 46 5.15 18.65 3.37
C PRO A 46 6.21 18.52 2.28
N LEU A 47 5.89 19.02 1.07
CA LEU A 47 6.81 19.03 -0.05
C LEU A 47 8.01 19.88 0.33
N VAL A 48 9.07 19.24 0.78
CA VAL A 48 10.36 19.89 0.93
C VAL A 48 11.01 19.90 -0.44
N ALA A 49 11.14 21.07 -1.04
CA ALA A 49 11.82 21.19 -2.32
C ALA A 49 13.24 20.65 -2.18
N PRO A 50 13.69 19.73 -3.04
CA PRO A 50 15.06 19.28 -3.02
C PRO A 50 15.99 20.47 -3.24
N ARG A 51 17.16 20.45 -2.62
CA ARG A 51 18.18 21.46 -2.87
C ARG A 51 18.52 21.50 -4.37
N PRO A 52 18.88 22.67 -4.91
CA PRO A 52 19.36 22.75 -6.29
C PRO A 52 20.47 21.73 -6.54
N ARG A 53 20.49 21.16 -7.73
CA ARG A 53 21.56 20.22 -8.11
C ARG A 53 22.90 20.92 -8.10
N LEU A 54 23.91 20.22 -7.62
CA LEU A 54 25.29 20.70 -7.73
C LEU A 54 25.67 20.76 -9.21
N SER A 55 26.24 21.86 -9.64
CA SER A 55 26.73 22.05 -11.00
C SER A 55 28.05 21.29 -11.24
N ASP A 56 28.83 21.07 -10.19
CA ASP A 56 30.11 20.35 -10.21
C ASP A 56 30.32 19.59 -8.88
N LEU A 57 30.95 18.43 -8.97
CA LEU A 57 31.32 17.58 -7.84
C LEU A 57 32.81 17.70 -7.47
N SER A 58 33.60 18.45 -8.23
CA SER A 58 35.01 18.66 -7.94
C SER A 58 35.19 19.39 -6.60
N GLY A 59 36.08 18.89 -5.77
CA GLY A 59 36.32 19.44 -4.43
C GLY A 59 35.19 19.25 -3.41
N LYS A 60 34.13 18.52 -3.77
CA LYS A 60 32.98 18.29 -2.91
C LYS A 60 33.18 17.06 -2.04
N ARG A 61 32.49 17.03 -0.91
CA ARG A 61 32.43 15.88 0.01
C ARG A 61 31.26 15.01 -0.41
N ILE A 62 31.53 13.80 -0.84
CA ILE A 62 30.54 12.83 -1.32
C ILE A 62 30.42 11.72 -0.29
N GLY A 63 29.27 11.61 0.35
CA GLY A 63 28.94 10.54 1.28
C GLY A 63 28.40 9.32 0.54
N ILE A 64 28.87 8.13 0.94
CA ILE A 64 28.33 6.84 0.50
C ILE A 64 27.84 6.11 1.74
N TYR A 65 26.59 5.65 1.72
CA TYR A 65 26.02 4.89 2.82
C TYR A 65 25.66 3.46 2.40
N TRP A 66 26.20 2.51 3.13
CA TRP A 66 25.84 1.10 3.00
C TRP A 66 24.91 0.69 4.14
N ASN A 67 23.74 0.15 3.76
CA ASN A 67 22.67 -0.24 4.67
C ASN A 67 22.80 -1.68 5.24
N GLY A 68 23.99 -2.29 5.19
CA GLY A 68 24.26 -3.61 5.75
C GLY A 68 23.82 -4.80 4.89
N LYS A 69 23.20 -4.60 3.71
CA LYS A 69 22.78 -5.71 2.86
C LYS A 69 23.97 -6.46 2.26
N ALA A 70 23.84 -7.80 2.20
CA ALA A 70 24.87 -8.66 1.65
C ALA A 70 25.24 -8.27 0.21
N GLY A 71 26.54 -8.21 -0.10
CA GLY A 71 27.04 -7.81 -1.41
C GLY A 71 27.11 -6.30 -1.65
N GLY A 72 26.36 -5.49 -0.91
CA GLY A 72 26.37 -4.04 -1.05
C GLY A 72 27.72 -3.41 -0.73
N ASN A 73 28.48 -4.00 0.18
CA ASN A 73 29.85 -3.57 0.48
C ASN A 73 30.76 -3.65 -0.75
N HIS A 74 30.66 -4.69 -1.56
CA HIS A 74 31.43 -4.83 -2.80
C HIS A 74 31.04 -3.77 -3.82
N PHE A 75 29.74 -3.57 -4.00
CA PHE A 75 29.24 -2.51 -4.87
C PHE A 75 29.78 -1.12 -4.49
N TRP A 76 29.66 -0.77 -3.20
CA TRP A 76 30.13 0.53 -2.72
C TRP A 76 31.65 0.68 -2.73
N ASN A 77 32.40 -0.43 -2.63
CA ASN A 77 33.85 -0.39 -2.83
C ASN A 77 34.21 0.03 -4.24
N VAL A 78 33.57 -0.58 -5.25
CA VAL A 78 33.77 -0.24 -6.66
C VAL A 78 33.35 1.20 -6.94
N ILE A 79 32.18 1.63 -6.47
CA ILE A 79 31.73 3.02 -6.64
C ILE A 79 32.70 4.00 -5.99
N GLY A 80 33.18 3.71 -4.79
CA GLY A 80 34.16 4.56 -4.10
C GLY A 80 35.49 4.68 -4.87
N GLN A 81 35.94 3.60 -5.51
CA GLN A 81 37.13 3.62 -6.36
C GLN A 81 36.90 4.46 -7.63
N LEU A 82 35.76 4.24 -8.31
CA LEU A 82 35.39 5.00 -9.51
C LEU A 82 35.25 6.50 -9.22
N LEU A 83 34.66 6.86 -8.08
CA LEU A 83 34.56 8.27 -7.69
C LEU A 83 35.93 8.90 -7.49
N LYS A 84 36.86 8.21 -6.82
CA LYS A 84 38.24 8.71 -6.64
C LYS A 84 38.98 8.85 -7.98
N GLU A 85 38.76 7.90 -8.89
CA GLU A 85 39.37 7.94 -10.22
C GLU A 85 38.82 9.08 -11.08
N LYS A 86 37.49 9.24 -11.10
CA LYS A 86 36.81 10.23 -11.95
C LYS A 86 36.81 11.63 -11.36
N LEU A 87 36.86 11.73 -10.05
CA LEU A 87 36.79 12.99 -9.30
C LEU A 87 37.95 13.05 -8.28
N PRO A 88 39.20 13.19 -8.73
CA PRO A 88 40.39 13.10 -7.88
C PRO A 88 40.41 14.19 -6.79
N ASN A 89 39.74 15.32 -7.01
CA ASN A 89 39.65 16.41 -6.07
C ASN A 89 38.48 16.28 -5.08
N ALA A 90 37.58 15.31 -5.27
CA ALA A 90 36.46 15.08 -4.34
C ALA A 90 36.90 14.22 -3.16
N THR A 91 36.30 14.49 -2.00
CA THR A 91 36.49 13.68 -0.80
C THR A 91 35.36 12.68 -0.66
N VAL A 92 35.66 11.38 -0.68
CA VAL A 92 34.66 10.32 -0.50
C VAL A 92 34.62 9.89 0.94
N LEU A 93 33.50 10.12 1.62
CA LEU A 93 33.23 9.71 3.00
C LEU A 93 32.35 8.46 2.99
N ARG A 94 32.67 7.47 3.82
CA ARG A 94 31.92 6.23 3.91
C ARG A 94 31.21 6.14 5.24
N TYR A 95 29.94 5.75 5.16
CA TYR A 95 29.08 5.46 6.29
C TYR A 95 28.48 4.07 6.12
N ASP A 96 28.21 3.43 7.22
CA ASP A 96 27.51 2.15 7.28
C ASP A 96 26.57 2.13 8.48
N GLY A 97 25.52 1.32 8.39
CA GLY A 97 24.55 1.21 9.45
C GLY A 97 23.36 0.36 9.08
N ALA A 98 22.28 0.55 9.82
CA ALA A 98 21.03 -0.15 9.61
C ALA A 98 20.35 0.25 8.28
N TYR A 99 19.36 -0.56 7.88
CA TYR A 99 18.56 -0.29 6.69
C TYR A 99 17.93 1.11 6.70
N ASP A 100 17.44 1.54 7.85
CA ASP A 100 16.95 2.90 8.05
C ASP A 100 18.06 3.79 8.60
N LEU A 101 18.29 4.90 7.90
CA LEU A 101 19.31 5.88 8.27
C LEU A 101 19.00 6.53 9.63
N GLY A 102 17.71 6.75 9.93
CA GLY A 102 17.25 7.47 11.11
C GLY A 102 17.62 8.94 11.15
N ASP A 103 16.78 9.75 11.79
CA ASP A 103 16.94 11.21 11.81
C ASP A 103 18.27 11.70 12.41
N PRO A 104 18.76 11.17 13.55
CA PRO A 104 20.00 11.68 14.13
C PRO A 104 21.21 11.51 13.21
N LEU A 105 21.29 10.37 12.52
CA LEU A 105 22.40 10.10 11.60
C LEU A 105 22.23 10.93 10.31
N ALA A 106 21.01 11.07 9.80
CA ALA A 106 20.72 11.91 8.64
C ALA A 106 21.12 13.37 8.87
N VAL A 107 20.78 13.93 10.02
CA VAL A 107 21.16 15.30 10.40
C VAL A 107 22.69 15.44 10.44
N ARG A 108 23.39 14.51 11.08
CA ARG A 108 24.85 14.53 11.14
C ARG A 108 25.46 14.50 9.74
N ILE A 109 25.08 13.54 8.91
CA ILE A 109 25.62 13.36 7.56
C ILE A 109 25.34 14.59 6.71
N SER A 110 24.12 15.18 6.82
CA SER A 110 23.76 16.38 6.04
C SER A 110 24.66 17.60 6.31
N GLY A 111 25.30 17.65 7.47
CA GLY A 111 26.30 18.67 7.81
C GLY A 111 27.72 18.32 7.33
N GLU A 112 28.00 17.03 7.09
CA GLU A 112 29.34 16.54 6.75
C GLU A 112 29.56 16.45 5.22
N VAL A 113 28.48 16.31 4.41
CA VAL A 113 28.58 16.06 2.97
C VAL A 113 27.84 17.08 2.12
N ASP A 114 28.31 17.25 0.90
CA ASP A 114 27.68 18.11 -0.12
C ASP A 114 26.79 17.30 -1.08
N ALA A 115 27.11 16.01 -1.27
CA ALA A 115 26.31 15.05 -2.02
C ALA A 115 26.27 13.72 -1.27
N PHE A 116 25.18 12.97 -1.44
CA PHE A 116 24.97 11.74 -0.70
C PHE A 116 24.38 10.63 -1.58
N LEU A 117 24.99 9.45 -1.51
CA LEU A 117 24.57 8.25 -2.20
C LEU A 117 24.11 7.22 -1.17
N TYR A 118 22.85 6.85 -1.25
CA TYR A 118 22.20 5.91 -0.35
C TYR A 118 21.66 4.71 -1.13
N GLY A 119 21.86 3.54 -0.63
CA GLY A 119 21.38 2.28 -1.23
C GLY A 119 22.30 1.12 -0.82
N VAL A 120 22.21 -0.05 -1.34
CA VAL A 120 21.51 -0.52 -2.53
C VAL A 120 20.19 -1.14 -2.07
N GLY A 121 19.11 -0.85 -2.77
CA GLY A 121 17.82 -1.50 -2.54
C GLY A 121 17.73 -2.86 -3.23
N ASP A 122 16.72 -3.67 -2.84
CA ASP A 122 16.29 -4.86 -3.58
C ASP A 122 15.31 -4.44 -4.67
#